data_c82bc633b398ee3dea361690e649975e
#
_entry.id   c82bc633b398ee3dea361690e649975e
#
_cell.length_a   1.000
_cell.length_b   1.000
_cell.length_c   1.000
_cell.angle_alpha   90.00
_cell.angle_beta   90.00
_cell.angle_gamma   90.00
#
_symmetry.space_group_name_H-M   'P 1'
#
loop_
_entity.id
_entity.type
_entity.pdbx_description
1 polymer ?
#
loop_
_entity_poly.entity_id
_entity_poly.type
_entity_poly.pdbx_seq_one_letter_code
_entity_poly.pdbx_strand_id
1 'polypeptide(L)'
;MSQLKVNSIVPAGGLPSGATSGGIIQVVETVKTDLFSAAINTGNYSQITGLSVTITPSTNSSKIILHAVINFCTNGDNVHTAFEIRNGSTRLTGYQNTGSLGNFTPSMSSARNESTSAMVCLPIHGVDSPASTSAQTYNVYGSAEGYT
;
A
#
# COMPACT_ATOMS: atom_id res chain seq x y z
N MET A 1 -32.60 -28.68 14.14
CA MET A 1 -31.38 -28.75 13.27
C MET A 1 -30.16 -28.62 14.14
N SER A 2 -29.24 -29.56 14.09
CA SER A 2 -27.97 -29.47 14.82
C SER A 2 -26.99 -28.63 14.02
N GLN A 3 -26.39 -27.64 14.66
CA GLN A 3 -25.34 -26.81 14.06
C GLN A 3 -23.98 -27.22 14.64
N LEU A 4 -23.01 -27.50 13.78
CA LEU A 4 -21.63 -27.68 14.19
C LEU A 4 -20.94 -26.29 14.17
N LYS A 5 -20.56 -25.78 15.34
CA LYS A 5 -19.75 -24.57 15.46
C LYS A 5 -18.29 -24.98 15.69
N VAL A 6 -17.43 -24.61 14.78
CA VAL A 6 -15.99 -24.86 14.88
C VAL A 6 -15.22 -23.55 14.91
N ASN A 7 -14.22 -23.45 15.77
CA ASN A 7 -13.33 -22.28 15.84
C ASN A 7 -12.20 -22.33 14.80
N SER A 8 -11.93 -23.52 14.28
CA SER A 8 -10.99 -23.70 13.16
C SER A 8 -11.34 -24.98 12.40
N ILE A 9 -11.05 -25.00 11.11
CA ILE A 9 -11.10 -26.19 10.27
C ILE A 9 -9.67 -26.50 9.88
N VAL A 10 -9.16 -27.62 10.40
CA VAL A 10 -7.83 -28.14 10.06
C VAL A 10 -8.04 -29.48 9.34
N PRO A 11 -7.33 -29.79 8.24
CA PRO A 11 -7.40 -31.11 7.62
C PRO A 11 -7.14 -32.21 8.63
N ALA A 12 -7.86 -33.35 8.55
CA ALA A 12 -7.74 -34.46 9.50
C ALA A 12 -6.32 -35.04 9.62
N GLY A 13 -5.46 -34.83 8.63
CA GLY A 13 -4.04 -35.19 8.64
C GLY A 13 -3.08 -34.07 9.07
N GLY A 14 -3.61 -32.94 9.57
CA GLY A 14 -2.81 -31.75 9.78
C GLY A 14 -2.52 -31.02 8.47
N LEU A 15 -1.67 -29.99 8.54
CA LEU A 15 -1.11 -29.38 7.32
C LEU A 15 -0.20 -30.38 6.64
N PRO A 16 -0.12 -30.44 5.30
CA PRO A 16 0.82 -31.29 4.59
C PRO A 16 2.23 -31.17 5.16
N SER A 17 2.91 -32.31 5.36
CA SER A 17 4.29 -32.31 5.84
C SER A 17 5.15 -31.51 4.85
N GLY A 18 5.77 -30.43 5.31
CA GLY A 18 6.49 -29.47 4.45
C GLY A 18 5.75 -28.15 4.23
N ALA A 19 4.49 -28.02 4.59
CA ALA A 19 3.84 -26.73 4.75
C ALA A 19 4.34 -26.05 6.04
N THR A 20 5.61 -25.71 6.06
CA THR A 20 6.17 -24.82 7.06
C THR A 20 5.62 -23.45 6.82
N SER A 21 4.54 -23.10 7.51
CA SER A 21 3.94 -21.78 7.57
C SER A 21 3.69 -21.13 6.21
N GLY A 22 2.53 -20.64 5.97
CA GLY A 22 2.40 -19.75 4.83
C GLY A 22 1.04 -19.64 4.19
N GLY A 23 -0.04 -19.90 4.89
CA GLY A 23 -1.35 -19.43 4.46
C GLY A 23 -1.51 -17.94 4.74
N ILE A 24 -2.27 -17.24 3.88
CA ILE A 24 -2.79 -15.92 4.22
C ILE A 24 -3.75 -16.10 5.39
N ILE A 25 -3.40 -15.49 6.54
CA ILE A 25 -4.15 -15.63 7.79
C ILE A 25 -5.25 -14.57 7.87
N GLN A 26 -4.98 -13.38 7.31
CA GLN A 26 -5.88 -12.24 7.38
C GLN A 26 -5.76 -11.42 6.09
N VAL A 27 -6.88 -10.93 5.60
CA VAL A 27 -6.96 -9.93 4.52
C VAL A 27 -7.78 -8.76 5.05
N VAL A 28 -7.27 -7.55 4.87
CA VAL A 28 -7.97 -6.30 5.18
C VAL A 28 -7.88 -5.42 3.95
N GLU A 29 -9.01 -4.86 3.55
CA GLU A 29 -9.07 -3.97 2.39
C GLU A 29 -9.80 -2.67 2.71
N THR A 30 -9.51 -1.64 1.94
CA THR A 30 -10.28 -0.41 1.89
C THR A 30 -10.41 0.04 0.44
N VAL A 31 -11.56 0.57 0.10
CA VAL A 31 -11.84 1.16 -1.20
C VAL A 31 -12.27 2.62 -0.99
N LYS A 32 -11.54 3.53 -1.63
CA LYS A 32 -11.91 4.95 -1.65
C LYS A 32 -12.63 5.24 -2.96
N THR A 33 -13.90 5.61 -2.88
CA THR A 33 -14.76 5.88 -4.04
C THR A 33 -15.02 7.36 -4.25
N ASP A 34 -14.78 8.19 -3.23
CA ASP A 34 -14.90 9.63 -3.31
C ASP A 34 -13.63 10.27 -3.88
N LEU A 35 -13.78 11.42 -4.51
CA LEU A 35 -12.67 12.19 -5.04
C LEU A 35 -11.80 12.74 -3.91
N PHE A 36 -10.50 12.54 -4.02
CA PHE A 36 -9.50 13.22 -3.21
C PHE A 36 -8.73 14.21 -4.11
N SER A 37 -8.65 15.45 -3.67
CA SER A 37 -7.87 16.48 -4.35
C SER A 37 -6.96 17.16 -3.34
N ALA A 38 -5.70 17.32 -3.68
CA ALA A 38 -4.73 18.04 -2.87
C ALA A 38 -3.73 18.80 -3.76
N ALA A 39 -3.34 19.98 -3.30
CA ALA A 39 -2.17 20.65 -3.84
C ALA A 39 -0.93 19.98 -3.27
N ILE A 40 -0.24 19.18 -4.08
CA ILE A 40 0.95 18.46 -3.67
C ILE A 40 2.16 19.16 -4.28
N ASN A 41 3.08 19.58 -3.43
CA ASN A 41 4.31 20.26 -3.86
C ASN A 41 5.45 19.26 -4.06
N THR A 42 6.36 19.60 -4.94
CA THR A 42 7.59 18.86 -5.23
C THR A 42 8.30 18.37 -3.97
N GLY A 43 8.57 17.06 -3.93
CA GLY A 43 9.32 16.42 -2.85
C GLY A 43 8.57 16.23 -1.53
N ASN A 44 7.36 16.78 -1.41
CA ASN A 44 6.52 16.62 -0.23
C ASN A 44 5.45 15.57 -0.47
N TYR A 45 5.47 14.52 0.33
CA TYR A 45 4.45 13.48 0.30
C TYR A 45 3.31 13.83 1.24
N SER A 46 2.10 13.88 0.71
CA SER A 46 0.87 14.10 1.47
C SER A 46 0.07 12.81 1.56
N GLN A 47 -0.50 12.54 2.73
CA GLN A 47 -1.36 11.38 2.93
C GLN A 47 -2.66 11.55 2.14
N ILE A 48 -3.06 10.49 1.44
CA ILE A 48 -4.37 10.42 0.79
C ILE A 48 -5.40 10.04 1.84
N THR A 49 -6.11 11.03 2.35
CA THR A 49 -7.10 10.83 3.42
C THR A 49 -8.18 9.84 2.98
N GLY A 50 -8.48 8.88 3.83
CA GLY A 50 -9.48 7.83 3.57
C GLY A 50 -8.92 6.61 2.83
N LEU A 51 -7.65 6.62 2.44
CA LEU A 51 -6.98 5.45 1.85
C LEU A 51 -5.97 4.86 2.84
N SER A 52 -6.51 4.15 3.82
CA SER A 52 -5.74 3.50 4.88
C SER A 52 -6.38 2.19 5.31
N VAL A 53 -5.56 1.25 5.77
CA VAL A 53 -5.99 -0.01 6.36
C VAL A 53 -5.26 -0.26 7.67
N THR A 54 -5.93 -0.92 8.61
CA THR A 54 -5.30 -1.35 9.86
C THR A 54 -5.38 -2.87 9.96
N ILE A 55 -4.26 -3.51 10.22
CA ILE A 55 -4.13 -4.95 10.39
C ILE A 55 -3.38 -5.24 11.69
N THR A 56 -3.77 -6.28 12.41
CA THR A 56 -3.10 -6.73 13.62
C THR A 56 -2.38 -8.04 13.36
N PRO A 57 -1.03 -8.05 13.29
CA PRO A 57 -0.29 -9.27 13.04
C PRO A 57 -0.46 -10.28 14.18
N SER A 58 -0.55 -11.56 13.84
CA SER A 58 -0.71 -12.63 14.82
C SER A 58 0.58 -13.01 15.55
N THR A 59 1.74 -12.72 14.95
CA THR A 59 3.06 -12.98 15.51
C THR A 59 4.05 -11.89 15.13
N ASN A 60 5.15 -11.78 15.89
CA ASN A 60 6.23 -10.85 15.59
C ASN A 60 6.99 -11.20 14.29
N SER A 61 6.85 -12.42 13.80
CA SER A 61 7.43 -12.88 12.53
C SER A 61 6.47 -12.76 11.34
N SER A 62 5.27 -12.22 11.55
CA SER A 62 4.30 -12.01 10.47
C SER A 62 4.86 -11.08 9.41
N LYS A 63 4.56 -11.41 8.15
CA LYS A 63 4.81 -10.56 6.99
C LYS A 63 3.49 -10.02 6.47
N ILE A 64 3.46 -8.75 6.14
CA ILE A 64 2.29 -8.07 5.61
C ILE A 64 2.58 -7.74 4.14
N ILE A 65 1.79 -8.33 3.25
CA ILE A 65 1.84 -8.02 1.83
C ILE A 65 0.92 -6.82 1.61
N LEU A 66 1.47 -5.79 1.02
CA LEU A 66 0.79 -4.54 0.71
C LEU A 66 0.56 -4.45 -0.79
N HIS A 67 -0.66 -4.17 -1.16
CA HIS A 67 -1.05 -3.93 -2.54
C HIS A 67 -2.05 -2.80 -2.60
N ALA A 68 -1.78 -1.80 -3.42
CA ALA A 68 -2.73 -0.74 -3.70
C ALA A 68 -2.75 -0.44 -5.21
N VAL A 69 -3.91 -0.03 -5.70
CA VAL A 69 -4.09 0.46 -7.06
C VAL A 69 -4.67 1.86 -6.96
N ILE A 70 -3.97 2.82 -7.54
CA ILE A 70 -4.33 4.24 -7.49
C ILE A 70 -4.69 4.71 -8.89
N ASN A 71 -5.94 5.18 -9.05
CA ASN A 71 -6.36 5.89 -10.23
C ASN A 71 -6.25 7.38 -9.95
N PHE A 72 -5.48 8.09 -10.73
CA PHE A 72 -5.27 9.52 -10.53
C PHE A 72 -5.18 10.29 -11.84
N CYS A 73 -5.43 11.57 -11.78
CA CYS A 73 -5.12 12.55 -12.81
C CYS A 73 -4.46 13.78 -12.15
N THR A 74 -3.87 14.62 -12.96
CA THR A 74 -3.26 15.89 -12.52
C THR A 74 -3.93 17.06 -13.21
N ASN A 75 -3.86 18.24 -12.62
CA ASN A 75 -4.40 19.45 -13.21
C ASN A 75 -3.39 20.19 -14.11
N GLY A 76 -2.24 19.61 -14.35
CA GLY A 76 -1.20 20.11 -15.26
C GLY A 76 -0.71 19.02 -16.21
N ASP A 77 -0.25 19.44 -17.37
CA ASP A 77 0.42 18.55 -18.33
C ASP A 77 1.85 18.28 -17.87
N ASN A 78 2.38 17.11 -18.23
CA ASN A 78 3.75 16.73 -17.90
C ASN A 78 4.07 16.70 -16.39
N VAL A 79 3.08 16.34 -15.57
CA VAL A 79 3.26 16.23 -14.13
C VAL A 79 3.71 14.82 -13.77
N HIS A 80 4.84 14.71 -13.09
CA HIS A 80 5.27 13.47 -12.47
C HIS A 80 4.56 13.30 -11.14
N THR A 81 4.03 12.11 -10.90
CA THR A 81 3.37 11.76 -9.65
C THR A 81 3.99 10.50 -9.09
N ALA A 82 4.27 10.48 -7.82
CA ALA A 82 4.85 9.35 -7.12
C ALA A 82 3.99 8.98 -5.91
N PHE A 83 3.90 7.68 -5.65
CA PHE A 83 3.14 7.16 -4.53
C PHE A 83 3.99 6.20 -3.71
N GLU A 84 3.68 6.14 -2.42
CA GLU A 84 4.26 5.19 -1.48
C GLU A 84 3.25 4.78 -0.41
N ILE A 85 3.45 3.60 0.18
CA ILE A 85 2.73 3.16 1.37
C ILE A 85 3.65 3.34 2.56
N ARG A 86 3.10 3.86 3.65
CA ARG A 86 3.80 4.02 4.94
C ARG A 86 3.07 3.26 6.04
N ASN A 87 3.83 2.76 7.00
CA ASN A 87 3.29 2.29 8.27
C ASN A 87 3.20 3.50 9.22
N GLY A 88 1.98 3.96 9.48
CA GLY A 88 1.76 5.27 10.10
C GLY A 88 2.33 6.39 9.22
N SER A 89 3.34 7.08 9.70
CA SER A 89 4.13 8.07 8.96
C SER A 89 5.50 7.54 8.51
N THR A 90 5.86 6.32 8.91
CA THR A 90 7.18 5.72 8.65
C THR A 90 7.22 5.10 7.26
N ARG A 91 8.19 5.49 6.46
CA ARG A 91 8.45 4.88 5.15
C ARG A 91 8.90 3.45 5.29
N LEU A 92 8.40 2.59 4.40
CA LEU A 92 8.86 1.21 4.33
C LEU A 92 10.22 1.16 3.64
N THR A 93 11.20 0.54 4.30
CA THR A 93 12.55 0.39 3.76
C THR A 93 12.60 -0.72 2.70
N GLY A 94 13.45 -0.56 1.69
CA GLY A 94 13.69 -1.59 0.67
C GLY A 94 12.82 -1.52 -0.58
N TYR A 95 11.82 -0.66 -0.62
CA TYR A 95 10.95 -0.46 -1.79
C TYR A 95 11.10 0.92 -2.42
N GLN A 96 12.15 1.60 -2.07
CA GLN A 96 12.40 2.96 -2.51
C GLN A 96 13.23 2.93 -3.78
N ASN A 97 12.73 3.58 -4.82
CA ASN A 97 13.54 3.86 -5.98
C ASN A 97 14.67 4.81 -5.58
N THR A 98 15.90 4.34 -5.61
CA THR A 98 17.11 5.13 -5.36
C THR A 98 17.68 5.74 -6.65
N GLY A 99 16.98 5.55 -7.77
CA GLY A 99 17.36 6.13 -9.06
C GLY A 99 17.12 7.64 -9.11
N SER A 100 17.83 8.29 -10.02
CA SER A 100 17.78 9.73 -10.25
C SER A 100 16.51 10.14 -11.01
N LEU A 101 15.34 9.97 -10.39
CA LEU A 101 14.07 10.47 -10.91
C LEU A 101 13.72 11.84 -10.28
N GLY A 102 14.68 12.76 -10.27
CA GLY A 102 14.45 14.07 -9.69
C GLY A 102 14.16 14.02 -8.19
N ASN A 103 13.18 14.79 -7.74
CA ASN A 103 12.85 14.94 -6.31
C ASN A 103 11.92 13.85 -5.76
N PHE A 104 11.66 12.77 -6.53
CA PHE A 104 10.77 11.67 -6.13
C PHE A 104 11.48 10.51 -5.45
N THR A 105 12.66 10.71 -4.96
CA THR A 105 13.33 9.69 -4.16
C THR A 105 13.04 9.94 -2.69
N PRO A 106 12.59 8.95 -1.97
CA PRO A 106 12.22 7.60 -2.42
C PRO A 106 10.71 7.46 -2.71
N SER A 107 10.35 6.73 -3.76
CA SER A 107 8.97 6.36 -4.08
C SER A 107 8.85 4.86 -4.33
N MET A 108 7.69 4.28 -4.04
CA MET A 108 7.41 2.87 -4.36
C MET A 108 6.98 2.70 -5.82
N SER A 109 6.29 3.69 -6.37
CA SER A 109 5.88 3.73 -7.76
C SER A 109 5.66 5.16 -8.21
N SER A 110 5.94 5.44 -9.47
CA SER A 110 5.74 6.77 -10.06
C SER A 110 5.29 6.67 -11.50
N ALA A 111 4.54 7.66 -11.95
CA ALA A 111 4.13 7.81 -13.33
C ALA A 111 4.13 9.29 -13.72
N ARG A 112 4.31 9.54 -15.03
CA ARG A 112 4.13 10.85 -15.62
C ARG A 112 2.77 10.94 -16.25
N ASN A 113 2.01 11.96 -15.91
CA ASN A 113 0.77 12.29 -16.61
C ASN A 113 1.08 13.35 -17.67
N GLU A 114 0.89 12.99 -18.93
CA GLU A 114 1.20 13.86 -20.08
C GLU A 114 0.04 14.79 -20.47
N SER A 115 -1.13 14.60 -19.88
CA SER A 115 -2.32 15.39 -20.19
C SER A 115 -3.24 15.51 -18.98
N THR A 116 -3.77 16.70 -18.76
CA THR A 116 -4.80 16.98 -17.74
C THR A 116 -6.07 16.14 -17.90
N SER A 117 -6.31 15.61 -19.09
CA SER A 117 -7.48 14.78 -19.41
C SER A 117 -7.21 13.28 -19.30
N ALA A 118 -5.97 12.89 -19.02
CA ALA A 118 -5.60 11.49 -18.90
C ALA A 118 -5.73 10.99 -17.46
N MET A 119 -6.34 9.82 -17.31
CA MET A 119 -6.32 9.07 -16.04
C MET A 119 -5.24 8.01 -16.11
N VAL A 120 -4.44 7.94 -15.06
CA VAL A 120 -3.38 6.96 -14.91
C VAL A 120 -3.77 5.99 -13.80
N CYS A 121 -3.61 4.70 -14.07
CA CYS A 121 -3.77 3.63 -13.09
C CYS A 121 -2.39 3.12 -12.67
N LEU A 122 -2.05 3.26 -11.41
CA LEU A 122 -0.73 2.92 -10.89
C LEU A 122 -0.82 1.89 -9.76
N PRO A 123 -0.27 0.68 -9.95
CA PRO A 123 -0.15 -0.29 -8.88
C PRO A 123 1.04 0.02 -7.97
N ILE A 124 0.87 -0.24 -6.68
CA ILE A 124 1.92 -0.16 -5.66
C ILE A 124 1.97 -1.50 -4.94
N HIS A 125 3.16 -2.02 -4.75
CA HIS A 125 3.39 -3.28 -4.05
C HIS A 125 4.49 -3.11 -3.01
N GLY A 126 4.35 -3.82 -1.90
CA GLY A 126 5.38 -3.86 -0.87
C GLY A 126 5.16 -5.02 0.09
N VAL A 127 6.16 -5.28 0.91
CA VAL A 127 6.08 -6.21 2.04
C VAL A 127 6.65 -5.50 3.25
N ASP A 128 5.94 -5.56 4.37
CA ASP A 128 6.44 -5.10 5.66
C ASP A 128 6.61 -6.28 6.61
N SER A 129 7.57 -6.17 7.50
CA SER A 129 7.83 -7.09 8.60
C SER A 129 7.91 -6.26 9.89
N PRO A 130 6.76 -5.87 10.46
CA PRO A 130 6.72 -4.88 11.53
C PRO A 130 7.30 -5.39 12.87
N ALA A 131 7.61 -6.68 12.99
CA ALA A 131 8.12 -7.32 14.20
C ALA A 131 7.26 -6.99 15.44
N SER A 132 5.93 -6.90 15.25
CA SER A 132 4.98 -6.47 16.26
C SER A 132 3.68 -7.24 16.15
N THR A 133 3.00 -7.46 17.27
CA THR A 133 1.63 -7.96 17.34
C THR A 133 0.61 -6.86 17.63
N SER A 134 1.05 -5.61 17.71
CA SER A 134 0.16 -4.45 17.81
C SER A 134 -0.44 -4.10 16.46
N ALA A 135 -1.57 -3.41 16.46
CA ALA A 135 -2.20 -2.90 15.25
C ALA A 135 -1.26 -2.01 14.44
N GLN A 136 -1.14 -2.29 13.15
CA GLN A 136 -0.33 -1.55 12.20
C GLN A 136 -1.26 -0.86 11.21
N THR A 137 -1.11 0.45 11.02
CA THR A 137 -1.93 1.23 10.10
C THR A 137 -1.10 1.67 8.90
N TYR A 138 -1.49 1.19 7.73
CA TYR A 138 -0.84 1.53 6.46
C TYR A 138 -1.64 2.60 5.74
N ASN A 139 -0.94 3.64 5.30
CA ASN A 139 -1.50 4.79 4.63
C ASN A 139 -0.82 4.98 3.27
N VAL A 140 -1.58 5.39 2.27
CA VAL A 140 -1.01 5.79 0.97
C VAL A 140 -0.68 7.27 1.01
N TYR A 141 0.49 7.60 0.50
CA TYR A 141 1.00 8.96 0.33
C TYR A 141 1.29 9.23 -1.14
N GLY A 142 1.05 10.45 -1.57
CA GLY A 142 1.34 10.91 -2.92
C GLY A 142 2.16 12.18 -2.93
N SER A 143 2.99 12.34 -3.96
CA SER A 143 3.72 13.55 -4.28
C SER A 143 3.61 13.83 -5.77
N ALA A 144 3.70 15.09 -6.16
CA ALA A 144 3.63 15.49 -7.57
C ALA A 144 4.66 16.59 -7.86
N GLU A 145 5.23 16.56 -9.06
CA GLU A 145 6.13 17.57 -9.57
C GLU A 145 5.75 17.95 -10.99
N GLY A 146 5.46 19.23 -11.21
CA GLY A 146 5.28 19.78 -12.55
C GLY A 146 6.60 20.16 -13.18
N TYR A 147 6.82 19.80 -14.43
CA TYR A 147 7.88 20.39 -15.26
C TYR A 147 7.32 21.66 -15.90
N THR A 148 7.94 22.78 -15.60
CA THR A 148 7.73 24.05 -16.31
C THR A 148 8.62 24.11 -17.54
#